data_3c41be77384cfde63b33c643f5482cbd
#
_entry.id   3c41be77384cfde63b33c643f5482cbd
#
_cell.length_a   1.000
_cell.length_b   1.000
_cell.length_c   1.000
_cell.angle_alpha   90.00
_cell.angle_beta   90.00
_cell.angle_gamma   90.00
#
_symmetry.space_group_name_H-M   'P 1'
#
loop_
_entity.id
_entity.type
_entity.pdbx_description
1 polymer ?
#
loop_
_entity_poly.entity_id
_entity_poly.type
_entity_poly.pdbx_seq_one_letter_code
_entity_poly.pdbx_strand_id
1 'polypeptide(L)'
;MTLFQRQNPVGKHSYLLVLALLLASCKGIQTNEEKKARSDAQSVSNLYRPHGQPPPLPKLNADSPFDDYLRFAILNQPQVEAAYYDWLGSIERITQQRSLPDPRLTFEMYIRDTITSLMPGLMMDFPGPGKLPARARLAAAESEPKYFTFESSVLQTAFNFKKSFFKLHFLEERIRVNHQSLELLAELEKLARAQNEVGKVTLQDVLRAQIERERLKTEVANLEDSRNSLLAQFKAALGLRADQPTPSVPNHFDSSPLDLSSEDLLNAAIERNPRIKGMAADVRRAEASLALAHKSRVPDFTAGFEADVKPSPIIWNPQFSMTLPIWRDKIAAEIAEAQASKRAAQARLSSEQIALALDFAEKSFMYREATRTINLLQDQLLPKQRQSLEVARSGYVAGQIDFFNLTDAEQTLLRFSLAEVDAHEQRELALAELSLMVLGIPPPDAPFRSAAVSAASAKHEHSSNK
;
A
#
# COMPACT_ATOMS: atom_id res chain seq x y z
N MET A 1 -38.70 -78.78 -11.76
CA MET A 1 -37.97 -78.39 -10.51
C MET A 1 -37.07 -77.20 -10.86
N THR A 2 -37.62 -75.97 -10.70
CA THR A 2 -37.10 -74.74 -11.15
C THR A 2 -36.39 -74.02 -9.96
N LEU A 3 -35.07 -73.85 -10.04
CA LEU A 3 -34.30 -73.09 -9.07
C LEU A 3 -34.21 -71.62 -9.52
N PHE A 4 -34.94 -70.76 -8.83
CA PHE A 4 -34.89 -69.31 -8.94
C PHE A 4 -33.55 -68.81 -8.29
N GLN A 5 -32.67 -68.27 -9.09
CA GLN A 5 -31.48 -67.57 -8.59
C GLN A 5 -31.88 -66.16 -8.19
N ARG A 6 -31.91 -65.90 -6.88
CA ARG A 6 -32.17 -64.59 -6.23
C ARG A 6 -30.98 -63.68 -6.45
N GLN A 7 -31.06 -62.73 -7.37
CA GLN A 7 -30.07 -61.63 -7.48
C GLN A 7 -30.23 -60.69 -6.29
N ASN A 8 -29.18 -60.56 -5.46
CA ASN A 8 -29.11 -59.64 -4.36
C ASN A 8 -28.99 -58.17 -4.83
N PRO A 9 -29.91 -57.26 -4.51
CA PRO A 9 -29.87 -55.85 -4.92
C PRO A 9 -28.87 -55.00 -4.10
N VAL A 10 -28.21 -55.58 -3.11
CA VAL A 10 -27.30 -54.87 -2.18
C VAL A 10 -26.00 -54.35 -2.85
N GLY A 11 -25.58 -54.90 -3.98
CA GLY A 11 -24.32 -54.50 -4.66
C GLY A 11 -24.35 -53.14 -5.33
N LYS A 12 -25.45 -52.69 -5.93
CA LYS A 12 -25.51 -51.47 -6.74
C LYS A 12 -25.45 -50.19 -5.93
N HIS A 13 -26.03 -50.15 -4.74
CA HIS A 13 -25.99 -48.97 -3.87
C HIS A 13 -24.64 -48.79 -3.14
N SER A 14 -23.93 -49.90 -2.87
CA SER A 14 -22.60 -49.88 -2.26
C SER A 14 -21.54 -49.20 -3.17
N TYR A 15 -21.56 -49.45 -4.47
CA TYR A 15 -20.66 -48.83 -5.44
C TYR A 15 -20.94 -47.34 -5.62
N LEU A 16 -22.17 -46.89 -5.61
CA LEU A 16 -22.58 -45.51 -5.66
C LEU A 16 -22.14 -44.73 -4.40
N LEU A 17 -22.22 -45.36 -3.24
CA LEU A 17 -21.79 -44.77 -1.95
C LEU A 17 -20.28 -44.66 -1.87
N VAL A 18 -19.52 -45.65 -2.36
CA VAL A 18 -18.04 -45.61 -2.44
C VAL A 18 -17.61 -44.58 -3.47
N LEU A 19 -18.29 -44.45 -4.63
CA LEU A 19 -18.00 -43.43 -5.63
C LEU A 19 -18.30 -42.02 -5.10
N ALA A 20 -19.40 -41.82 -4.37
CA ALA A 20 -19.77 -40.56 -3.72
C ALA A 20 -18.79 -40.17 -2.60
N LEU A 21 -18.30 -41.14 -1.81
CA LEU A 21 -17.24 -40.93 -0.80
C LEU A 21 -15.90 -40.57 -1.43
N LEU A 22 -15.52 -41.19 -2.57
CA LEU A 22 -14.33 -40.85 -3.31
C LEU A 22 -14.40 -39.44 -3.92
N LEU A 23 -15.57 -39.03 -4.44
CA LEU A 23 -15.79 -37.67 -4.97
C LEU A 23 -15.82 -36.59 -3.87
N ALA A 24 -16.32 -36.90 -2.69
CA ALA A 24 -16.29 -35.98 -1.54
C ALA A 24 -14.88 -35.78 -0.96
N SER A 25 -13.99 -36.76 -1.12
CA SER A 25 -12.58 -36.70 -0.64
C SER A 25 -11.65 -35.83 -1.53
N CYS A 26 -12.11 -35.39 -2.71
CA CYS A 26 -11.25 -34.70 -3.70
C CYS A 26 -10.84 -33.27 -3.29
N LYS A 27 -11.48 -32.66 -2.28
CA LYS A 27 -11.17 -31.27 -1.87
C LYS A 27 -9.88 -31.12 -1.06
N GLY A 28 -9.23 -32.19 -0.66
CA GLY A 28 -8.07 -32.15 0.22
C GLY A 28 -8.38 -31.56 1.60
N ILE A 29 -7.53 -31.82 2.60
CA ILE A 29 -7.70 -31.31 3.96
C ILE A 29 -7.10 -29.90 4.04
N GLN A 30 -7.89 -28.93 4.53
CA GLN A 30 -7.41 -27.56 4.75
C GLN A 30 -6.28 -27.55 5.78
N THR A 31 -5.17 -26.88 5.46
CA THR A 31 -4.08 -26.65 6.40
C THR A 31 -4.45 -25.56 7.41
N ASN A 32 -3.75 -25.51 8.54
CA ASN A 32 -3.98 -24.45 9.53
C ASN A 32 -3.62 -23.07 8.98
N GLU A 33 -2.60 -23.01 8.14
CA GLU A 33 -2.16 -21.79 7.45
C GLU A 33 -3.26 -21.28 6.49
N GLU A 34 -3.93 -22.17 5.74
CA GLU A 34 -5.05 -21.80 4.89
C GLU A 34 -6.23 -21.26 5.72
N LYS A 35 -6.59 -21.94 6.81
CA LYS A 35 -7.69 -21.49 7.69
C LYS A 35 -7.41 -20.08 8.23
N LYS A 36 -6.17 -19.83 8.66
CA LYS A 36 -5.75 -18.51 9.12
C LYS A 36 -5.83 -17.47 8.00
N ALA A 37 -5.28 -17.75 6.82
CA ALA A 37 -5.32 -16.83 5.68
C ALA A 37 -6.76 -16.45 5.29
N ARG A 38 -7.68 -17.42 5.29
CA ARG A 38 -9.12 -17.17 5.01
C ARG A 38 -9.81 -16.38 6.11
N SER A 39 -9.51 -16.65 7.38
CA SER A 39 -10.03 -15.88 8.51
C SER A 39 -9.55 -14.42 8.44
N ASP A 40 -8.26 -14.23 8.15
CA ASP A 40 -7.66 -12.90 7.98
C ASP A 40 -8.32 -12.15 6.81
N ALA A 41 -8.54 -12.84 5.67
CA ALA A 41 -9.22 -12.26 4.52
C ALA A 41 -10.65 -11.85 4.83
N GLN A 42 -11.40 -12.69 5.55
CA GLN A 42 -12.77 -12.38 5.94
C GLN A 42 -12.83 -11.16 6.86
N SER A 43 -11.90 -11.05 7.82
CA SER A 43 -11.87 -9.92 8.75
C SER A 43 -11.57 -8.60 8.05
N VAL A 44 -10.60 -8.58 7.13
CA VAL A 44 -10.25 -7.39 6.33
C VAL A 44 -11.37 -7.06 5.32
N SER A 45 -11.97 -8.09 4.69
CA SER A 45 -13.09 -7.92 3.76
C SER A 45 -14.28 -7.21 4.42
N ASN A 46 -14.61 -7.57 5.65
CA ASN A 46 -15.69 -6.93 6.40
C ASN A 46 -15.45 -5.43 6.67
N LEU A 47 -14.19 -5.00 6.71
CA LEU A 47 -13.81 -3.58 6.88
C LEU A 47 -13.72 -2.84 5.55
N TYR A 48 -13.08 -3.45 4.55
CA TYR A 48 -12.73 -2.77 3.29
C TYR A 48 -13.80 -2.90 2.21
N ARG A 49 -14.39 -4.10 2.04
CA ARG A 49 -15.43 -4.40 1.04
C ARG A 49 -16.50 -5.30 1.66
N PRO A 50 -17.33 -4.76 2.59
CA PRO A 50 -18.39 -5.54 3.22
C PRO A 50 -19.32 -6.14 2.16
N HIS A 51 -19.58 -7.44 2.25
CA HIS A 51 -20.36 -8.19 1.26
C HIS A 51 -19.84 -8.12 -0.18
N GLY A 52 -18.52 -7.84 -0.36
CA GLY A 52 -17.90 -7.72 -1.68
C GLY A 52 -18.20 -6.41 -2.42
N GLN A 53 -18.85 -5.44 -1.77
CA GLN A 53 -19.17 -4.14 -2.35
C GLN A 53 -18.41 -3.01 -1.67
N PRO A 54 -18.07 -1.94 -2.41
CA PRO A 54 -17.47 -0.76 -1.79
C PRO A 54 -18.46 -0.15 -0.79
N PRO A 55 -18.02 0.18 0.44
CA PRO A 55 -18.86 0.91 1.38
C PRO A 55 -19.20 2.31 0.82
N PRO A 56 -20.27 2.95 1.31
CA PRO A 56 -20.60 4.30 0.91
C PRO A 56 -19.43 5.24 1.23
N LEU A 57 -19.03 6.04 0.24
CA LEU A 57 -17.98 7.03 0.40
C LEU A 57 -18.47 8.21 1.27
N PRO A 58 -17.64 8.76 2.16
CA PRO A 58 -17.97 9.99 2.87
C PRO A 58 -18.28 11.13 1.90
N LYS A 59 -19.26 11.98 2.24
CA LYS A 59 -19.51 13.22 1.49
C LYS A 59 -18.50 14.25 1.95
N LEU A 60 -17.67 14.72 1.00
CA LEU A 60 -16.60 15.67 1.27
C LEU A 60 -17.09 17.11 1.06
N ASN A 61 -16.90 17.94 2.06
CA ASN A 61 -17.08 19.40 2.00
C ASN A 61 -15.94 20.08 2.79
N ALA A 62 -15.78 21.39 2.68
CA ALA A 62 -14.66 22.12 3.30
C ALA A 62 -14.56 21.95 4.82
N ASP A 63 -15.67 21.68 5.51
CA ASP A 63 -15.75 21.52 6.96
C ASP A 63 -15.68 20.06 7.41
N SER A 64 -15.58 19.10 6.45
CA SER A 64 -15.44 17.68 6.76
C SER A 64 -14.12 17.43 7.50
N PRO A 65 -14.11 16.53 8.50
CA PRO A 65 -12.88 16.12 9.19
C PRO A 65 -11.82 15.61 8.21
N PHE A 66 -10.57 15.88 8.50
CA PHE A 66 -9.44 15.43 7.67
C PHE A 66 -9.42 13.90 7.50
N ASP A 67 -9.84 13.16 8.52
CA ASP A 67 -9.93 11.70 8.50
C ASP A 67 -10.99 11.17 7.51
N ASP A 68 -12.06 11.91 7.24
CA ASP A 68 -13.03 11.54 6.20
C ASP A 68 -12.42 11.57 4.80
N TYR A 69 -11.53 12.53 4.53
CA TYR A 69 -10.79 12.58 3.28
C TYR A 69 -9.77 11.43 3.16
N LEU A 70 -9.08 11.08 4.26
CA LEU A 70 -8.20 9.92 4.31
C LEU A 70 -8.97 8.63 4.02
N ARG A 71 -10.11 8.47 4.68
CA ARG A 71 -11.00 7.33 4.46
C ARG A 71 -11.51 7.27 3.02
N PHE A 72 -11.95 8.41 2.47
CA PHE A 72 -12.36 8.51 1.08
C PHE A 72 -11.24 8.08 0.14
N ALA A 73 -10.03 8.60 0.32
CA ALA A 73 -8.86 8.27 -0.49
C ALA A 73 -8.57 6.75 -0.46
N ILE A 74 -8.53 6.14 0.71
CA ILE A 74 -8.24 4.70 0.89
C ILE A 74 -9.33 3.84 0.21
N LEU A 75 -10.60 4.20 0.35
CA LEU A 75 -11.71 3.42 -0.19
C LEU A 75 -11.89 3.57 -1.72
N ASN A 76 -11.48 4.72 -2.27
CA ASN A 76 -11.68 5.08 -3.67
C ASN A 76 -10.44 4.90 -4.55
N GLN A 77 -9.24 4.65 -3.96
CA GLN A 77 -8.00 4.53 -4.74
C GLN A 77 -7.90 3.18 -5.45
N PRO A 78 -7.86 3.14 -6.80
CA PRO A 78 -7.81 1.89 -7.56
C PRO A 78 -6.56 1.04 -7.26
N GLN A 79 -5.43 1.65 -6.89
CA GLN A 79 -4.21 0.93 -6.53
C GLN A 79 -4.38 0.11 -5.25
N VAL A 80 -5.13 0.63 -4.26
CA VAL A 80 -5.46 -0.09 -3.02
C VAL A 80 -6.40 -1.27 -3.35
N GLU A 81 -7.40 -1.03 -4.19
CA GLU A 81 -8.34 -2.05 -4.62
C GLU A 81 -7.65 -3.18 -5.40
N ALA A 82 -6.76 -2.86 -6.33
CA ALA A 82 -5.97 -3.84 -7.07
C ALA A 82 -5.13 -4.71 -6.12
N ALA A 83 -4.41 -4.10 -5.17
CA ALA A 83 -3.60 -4.82 -4.20
C ALA A 83 -4.45 -5.73 -3.28
N TYR A 84 -5.66 -5.31 -2.93
CA TYR A 84 -6.61 -6.12 -2.16
C TYR A 84 -7.05 -7.37 -2.93
N TYR A 85 -7.47 -7.22 -4.20
CA TYR A 85 -7.90 -8.37 -5.01
C TYR A 85 -6.73 -9.29 -5.41
N ASP A 86 -5.52 -8.76 -5.61
CA ASP A 86 -4.31 -9.55 -5.81
C ASP A 86 -4.02 -10.44 -4.59
N TRP A 87 -4.24 -9.91 -3.38
CA TRP A 87 -4.13 -10.69 -2.16
C TRP A 87 -5.22 -11.76 -2.06
N LEU A 88 -6.50 -11.41 -2.26
CA LEU A 88 -7.61 -12.38 -2.25
C LEU A 88 -7.40 -13.49 -3.29
N GLY A 89 -7.01 -13.14 -4.51
CA GLY A 89 -6.69 -14.12 -5.56
C GLY A 89 -5.59 -15.09 -5.15
N SER A 90 -4.58 -14.62 -4.41
CA SER A 90 -3.52 -15.48 -3.89
C SER A 90 -4.02 -16.47 -2.83
N ILE A 91 -5.03 -16.11 -2.04
CA ILE A 91 -5.67 -17.01 -1.06
C ILE A 91 -6.48 -18.10 -1.77
N GLU A 92 -7.22 -17.76 -2.84
CA GLU A 92 -7.96 -18.76 -3.61
C GLU A 92 -7.03 -19.76 -4.30
N ARG A 93 -5.82 -19.34 -4.67
CA ARG A 93 -4.79 -20.24 -5.21
C ARG A 93 -4.39 -21.35 -4.25
N ILE A 94 -4.54 -21.17 -2.93
CA ILE A 94 -4.25 -22.22 -1.93
C ILE A 94 -5.14 -23.45 -2.20
N THR A 95 -6.43 -23.24 -2.49
CA THR A 95 -7.35 -24.35 -2.82
C THR A 95 -6.90 -25.10 -4.07
N GLN A 96 -6.45 -24.39 -5.11
CA GLN A 96 -5.93 -25.03 -6.33
C GLN A 96 -4.70 -25.90 -6.03
N GLN A 97 -3.78 -25.40 -5.20
CA GLN A 97 -2.53 -26.09 -4.88
C GLN A 97 -2.70 -27.30 -3.94
N ARG A 98 -3.75 -27.34 -3.12
CA ARG A 98 -4.06 -28.50 -2.25
C ARG A 98 -4.94 -29.54 -2.91
N SER A 99 -5.59 -29.22 -4.02
CA SER A 99 -6.49 -30.13 -4.73
C SER A 99 -5.71 -31.14 -5.53
N LEU A 100 -6.31 -32.33 -5.70
CA LEU A 100 -5.79 -33.31 -6.64
C LEU A 100 -5.88 -32.76 -8.07
N PRO A 101 -4.97 -33.17 -8.97
CA PRO A 101 -5.11 -32.93 -10.40
C PRO A 101 -6.43 -33.51 -10.94
N ASP A 102 -6.97 -32.88 -11.97
CA ASP A 102 -8.20 -33.35 -12.59
C ASP A 102 -8.02 -34.74 -13.20
N PRO A 103 -9.03 -35.64 -13.12
CA PRO A 103 -9.03 -36.91 -13.81
C PRO A 103 -8.91 -36.70 -15.32
N ARG A 104 -8.11 -37.52 -15.96
CA ARG A 104 -7.94 -37.51 -17.41
C ARG A 104 -8.72 -38.65 -18.05
N LEU A 105 -9.59 -38.32 -19.02
CA LEU A 105 -10.20 -39.29 -19.89
C LEU A 105 -9.23 -39.61 -21.03
N THR A 106 -8.91 -40.89 -21.17
CA THR A 106 -7.99 -41.39 -22.22
C THR A 106 -8.76 -42.18 -23.27
N PHE A 107 -8.31 -42.13 -24.51
CA PHE A 107 -8.83 -42.94 -25.59
C PHE A 107 -7.63 -43.53 -26.35
N GLU A 108 -7.51 -44.85 -26.31
CA GLU A 108 -6.49 -45.56 -27.10
C GLU A 108 -7.22 -46.36 -28.17
N MET A 109 -6.69 -46.33 -29.38
CA MET A 109 -7.29 -47.00 -30.51
C MET A 109 -6.20 -47.67 -31.33
N TYR A 110 -6.36 -48.97 -31.58
CA TYR A 110 -5.50 -49.73 -32.48
C TYR A 110 -6.19 -49.94 -33.83
N ILE A 111 -5.52 -49.52 -34.91
CA ILE A 111 -6.01 -49.57 -36.27
C ILE A 111 -5.01 -50.39 -37.10
N ARG A 112 -5.49 -51.46 -37.74
CA ARG A 112 -4.79 -52.15 -38.85
C ARG A 112 -5.52 -51.85 -40.14
N ASP A 113 -6.20 -52.85 -40.72
CA ASP A 113 -7.13 -52.66 -41.85
C ASP A 113 -8.52 -52.17 -41.36
N THR A 114 -8.82 -52.45 -40.08
CA THR A 114 -10.00 -52.01 -39.36
C THR A 114 -9.62 -51.62 -37.92
N ILE A 115 -10.50 -50.95 -37.22
CA ILE A 115 -10.31 -50.72 -35.78
C ILE A 115 -10.35 -52.05 -35.04
N THR A 116 -9.20 -52.50 -34.54
CA THR A 116 -9.04 -53.78 -33.86
C THR A 116 -9.28 -53.68 -32.36
N SER A 117 -9.05 -52.51 -31.77
CA SER A 117 -9.31 -52.22 -30.33
C SER A 117 -9.74 -50.76 -30.15
N LEU A 118 -10.63 -50.49 -29.22
CA LEU A 118 -11.02 -49.17 -28.79
C LEU A 118 -11.11 -49.19 -27.27
N MET A 119 -10.21 -48.43 -26.61
CA MET A 119 -10.02 -48.43 -25.16
C MET A 119 -10.26 -47.05 -24.57
N PRO A 120 -11.49 -46.66 -24.29
CA PRO A 120 -11.77 -45.55 -23.37
C PRO A 120 -11.23 -45.87 -21.98
N GLY A 121 -10.60 -44.91 -21.34
CA GLY A 121 -10.04 -45.04 -19.99
C GLY A 121 -10.18 -43.80 -19.13
N LEU A 122 -10.01 -43.97 -17.84
CA LEU A 122 -9.95 -42.89 -16.87
C LEU A 122 -8.67 -43.02 -16.04
N MET A 123 -7.86 -41.95 -16.02
CA MET A 123 -6.58 -41.91 -15.31
C MET A 123 -6.65 -40.78 -14.26
N MET A 124 -6.08 -41.01 -13.09
CA MET A 124 -5.97 -40.04 -12.00
C MET A 124 -4.55 -40.02 -11.45
N ASP A 125 -4.01 -38.80 -11.30
CA ASP A 125 -2.68 -38.58 -10.76
C ASP A 125 -2.77 -38.32 -9.24
N PHE A 126 -1.95 -39.01 -8.47
CA PHE A 126 -1.82 -38.84 -7.01
C PHE A 126 -0.42 -38.36 -6.68
N PRO A 127 -0.25 -37.03 -6.42
CA PRO A 127 1.03 -36.54 -5.90
C PRO A 127 1.47 -37.29 -4.66
N GLY A 128 2.75 -37.54 -4.58
CA GLY A 128 3.32 -38.35 -3.51
C GLY A 128 3.00 -37.82 -2.10
N PRO A 129 3.06 -38.68 -1.09
CA PRO A 129 2.68 -38.34 0.27
C PRO A 129 3.34 -37.07 0.78
N GLY A 130 2.52 -36.12 1.26
CA GLY A 130 2.97 -34.84 1.78
C GLY A 130 3.28 -33.75 0.75
N LYS A 131 3.19 -34.01 -0.57
CA LYS A 131 3.37 -32.98 -1.61
C LYS A 131 2.22 -31.98 -1.65
N LEU A 132 0.96 -32.43 -1.62
CA LEU A 132 -0.21 -31.54 -1.63
C LEU A 132 -0.23 -30.59 -0.41
N PRO A 133 -0.06 -31.06 0.85
CA PRO A 133 0.07 -30.16 1.98
C PRO A 133 1.25 -29.20 1.88
N ALA A 134 2.39 -29.62 1.30
CA ALA A 134 3.53 -28.74 1.10
C ALA A 134 3.27 -27.66 0.06
N ARG A 135 2.60 -27.99 -1.07
CA ARG A 135 2.14 -27.01 -2.07
C ARG A 135 1.14 -26.02 -1.47
N ALA A 136 0.19 -26.51 -0.67
CA ALA A 136 -0.77 -25.65 0.03
C ALA A 136 -0.10 -24.68 1.00
N ARG A 137 0.90 -25.15 1.79
CA ARG A 137 1.68 -24.28 2.69
C ARG A 137 2.50 -23.25 1.91
N LEU A 138 3.12 -23.64 0.81
CA LEU A 138 3.81 -22.66 -0.04
C LEU A 138 2.86 -21.61 -0.57
N ALA A 139 1.71 -21.99 -1.12
CA ALA A 139 0.71 -21.05 -1.61
C ALA A 139 0.17 -20.14 -0.49
N ALA A 140 -0.03 -20.66 0.73
CA ALA A 140 -0.38 -19.84 1.88
C ALA A 140 0.74 -18.85 2.25
N ALA A 141 1.99 -19.28 2.23
CA ALA A 141 3.14 -18.41 2.45
C ALA A 141 3.32 -17.38 1.32
N GLU A 142 2.93 -17.67 0.09
CA GLU A 142 2.91 -16.73 -1.04
C GLU A 142 1.83 -15.65 -0.89
N SER A 143 0.74 -15.91 -0.17
CA SER A 143 -0.33 -14.93 0.05
C SER A 143 0.06 -13.87 1.09
N GLU A 144 0.94 -14.17 2.02
CA GLU A 144 1.30 -13.27 3.12
C GLU A 144 2.07 -12.01 2.66
N PRO A 145 3.09 -12.06 1.78
CA PRO A 145 3.69 -10.86 1.20
C PRO A 145 2.69 -9.99 0.45
N LYS A 146 1.69 -10.60 -0.22
CA LYS A 146 0.62 -9.88 -0.92
C LYS A 146 -0.26 -9.08 0.03
N TYR A 147 -0.54 -9.62 1.21
CA TYR A 147 -1.22 -8.86 2.27
C TYR A 147 -0.42 -7.62 2.69
N PHE A 148 0.88 -7.74 2.91
CA PHE A 148 1.72 -6.59 3.28
C PHE A 148 1.90 -5.59 2.13
N THR A 149 1.78 -6.04 0.88
CA THR A 149 1.69 -5.13 -0.28
C THR A 149 0.39 -4.32 -0.22
N PHE A 150 -0.74 -4.94 0.15
CA PHE A 150 -2.00 -4.22 0.39
C PHE A 150 -1.86 -3.20 1.53
N GLU A 151 -1.34 -3.58 2.71
CA GLU A 151 -1.09 -2.63 3.81
C GLU A 151 -0.19 -1.46 3.37
N SER A 152 0.88 -1.74 2.63
CA SER A 152 1.78 -0.71 2.10
C SER A 152 1.07 0.22 1.12
N SER A 153 0.15 -0.29 0.28
CA SER A 153 -0.61 0.55 -0.65
C SER A 153 -1.59 1.49 0.07
N VAL A 154 -2.17 1.05 1.18
CA VAL A 154 -3.01 1.90 2.05
C VAL A 154 -2.19 3.03 2.68
N LEU A 155 -1.01 2.71 3.25
CA LEU A 155 -0.13 3.72 3.84
C LEU A 155 0.39 4.71 2.79
N GLN A 156 0.77 4.22 1.61
CA GLN A 156 1.22 5.06 0.50
C GLN A 156 0.11 6.00 0.02
N THR A 157 -1.14 5.51 -0.05
CA THR A 157 -2.30 6.33 -0.41
C THR A 157 -2.54 7.43 0.62
N ALA A 158 -2.50 7.09 1.91
CA ALA A 158 -2.64 8.07 2.99
C ALA A 158 -1.52 9.12 2.96
N PHE A 159 -0.27 8.69 2.71
CA PHE A 159 0.87 9.61 2.55
C PHE A 159 0.71 10.52 1.33
N ASN A 160 0.34 9.97 0.17
CA ASN A 160 0.13 10.75 -1.06
C ASN A 160 -1.00 11.78 -0.89
N PHE A 161 -2.08 11.42 -0.19
CA PHE A 161 -3.14 12.35 0.16
C PHE A 161 -2.61 13.48 1.06
N LYS A 162 -1.99 13.17 2.20
CA LYS A 162 -1.39 14.17 3.10
C LYS A 162 -0.41 15.09 2.37
N LYS A 163 0.47 14.51 1.56
CA LYS A 163 1.46 15.26 0.78
C LYS A 163 0.79 16.24 -0.20
N SER A 164 -0.23 15.81 -0.95
CA SER A 164 -0.92 16.66 -1.91
C SER A 164 -1.71 17.78 -1.21
N PHE A 165 -2.32 17.46 -0.08
CA PHE A 165 -3.02 18.43 0.77
C PHE A 165 -2.07 19.48 1.34
N PHE A 166 -0.96 19.07 1.97
CA PHE A 166 0.00 20.02 2.55
C PHE A 166 0.59 20.95 1.49
N LYS A 167 0.97 20.43 0.33
CA LYS A 167 1.45 21.26 -0.78
C LYS A 167 0.42 22.32 -1.20
N LEU A 168 -0.86 21.95 -1.27
CA LEU A 168 -1.91 22.88 -1.64
C LEU A 168 -2.17 23.89 -0.52
N HIS A 169 -2.25 23.46 0.73
CA HIS A 169 -2.45 24.32 1.89
C HIS A 169 -1.32 25.36 2.02
N PHE A 170 -0.08 24.93 1.95
CA PHE A 170 1.06 25.85 2.05
C PHE A 170 1.28 26.71 0.80
N LEU A 171 0.77 26.29 -0.38
CA LEU A 171 0.68 27.20 -1.53
C LEU A 171 -0.22 28.40 -1.21
N GLU A 172 -1.42 28.15 -0.65
CA GLU A 172 -2.33 29.25 -0.29
C GLU A 172 -1.69 30.19 0.75
N GLU A 173 -0.94 29.65 1.72
CA GLU A 173 -0.18 30.45 2.67
C GLU A 173 0.91 31.29 1.99
N ARG A 174 1.66 30.74 1.03
CA ARG A 174 2.63 31.50 0.23
C ARG A 174 1.98 32.62 -0.58
N ILE A 175 0.84 32.35 -1.22
CA ILE A 175 0.07 33.35 -1.95
C ILE A 175 -0.36 34.47 -1.00
N ARG A 176 -0.89 34.13 0.18
CA ARG A 176 -1.31 35.09 1.22
C ARG A 176 -0.16 35.99 1.67
N VAL A 177 1.01 35.41 1.97
CA VAL A 177 2.21 36.16 2.39
C VAL A 177 2.69 37.10 1.27
N ASN A 178 2.70 36.65 0.02
CA ASN A 178 3.11 37.48 -1.12
C ASN A 178 2.12 38.61 -1.38
N HIS A 179 0.79 38.40 -1.21
CA HIS A 179 -0.20 39.47 -1.31
C HIS A 179 0.00 40.54 -0.22
N GLN A 180 0.28 40.14 1.03
CA GLN A 180 0.57 41.08 2.11
C GLN A 180 1.81 41.93 1.81
N SER A 181 2.87 41.34 1.26
CA SER A 181 4.05 42.07 0.81
C SER A 181 3.76 42.98 -0.40
N LEU A 182 2.90 42.54 -1.32
CA LEU A 182 2.48 43.37 -2.47
C LEU A 182 1.72 44.62 -2.03
N GLU A 183 0.84 44.52 -1.02
CA GLU A 183 0.16 45.65 -0.43
C GLU A 183 1.13 46.61 0.23
N LEU A 184 2.10 46.08 1.01
CA LEU A 184 3.15 46.87 1.63
C LEU A 184 4.01 47.62 0.60
N LEU A 185 4.46 46.94 -0.47
CA LEU A 185 5.19 47.56 -1.56
C LEU A 185 4.41 48.66 -2.26
N ALA A 186 3.07 48.51 -2.41
CA ALA A 186 2.22 49.56 -2.94
C ALA A 186 2.18 50.82 -2.03
N GLU A 187 2.20 50.63 -0.70
CA GLU A 187 2.32 51.74 0.25
C GLU A 187 3.70 52.41 0.16
N LEU A 188 4.78 51.62 0.07
CA LEU A 188 6.14 52.15 -0.06
C LEU A 188 6.33 52.91 -1.39
N GLU A 189 5.73 52.46 -2.50
CA GLU A 189 5.71 53.22 -3.76
C GLU A 189 5.02 54.56 -3.59
N LYS A 190 3.84 54.60 -2.97
CA LYS A 190 3.12 55.85 -2.68
C LYS A 190 3.97 56.81 -1.86
N LEU A 191 4.63 56.29 -0.81
CA LEU A 191 5.52 57.06 0.03
C LEU A 191 6.73 57.62 -0.76
N ALA A 192 7.39 56.79 -1.56
CA ALA A 192 8.52 57.23 -2.40
C ALA A 192 8.08 58.32 -3.42
N ARG A 193 6.90 58.18 -4.01
CA ARG A 193 6.33 59.15 -4.94
C ARG A 193 6.08 60.50 -4.25
N ALA A 194 5.43 60.50 -3.07
CA ALA A 194 5.18 61.71 -2.28
C ALA A 194 6.48 62.41 -1.86
N GLN A 195 7.53 61.67 -1.45
CA GLN A 195 8.84 62.25 -1.14
C GLN A 195 9.55 62.80 -2.36
N ASN A 196 9.37 62.19 -3.55
CA ASN A 196 9.93 62.70 -4.79
C ASN A 196 9.27 64.00 -5.24
N GLU A 197 7.93 64.14 -5.10
CA GLU A 197 7.17 65.34 -5.42
C GLU A 197 7.66 66.55 -4.61
N VAL A 198 8.10 66.35 -3.35
CA VAL A 198 8.66 67.41 -2.50
C VAL A 198 10.19 67.51 -2.63
N GLY A 199 10.81 66.83 -3.60
CA GLY A 199 12.22 66.90 -3.92
C GLY A 199 13.18 66.28 -2.89
N LYS A 200 12.66 65.43 -1.97
CA LYS A 200 13.48 64.77 -0.89
C LYS A 200 14.16 63.50 -1.38
N VAL A 201 13.63 62.83 -2.42
CA VAL A 201 14.19 61.61 -2.96
C VAL A 201 14.22 61.66 -4.49
N THR A 202 14.95 60.77 -5.13
CA THR A 202 15.11 60.72 -6.58
C THR A 202 13.99 59.92 -7.26
N LEU A 203 13.75 60.14 -8.54
CA LEU A 203 12.86 59.33 -9.35
C LEU A 203 13.32 57.84 -9.36
N GLN A 204 14.61 57.61 -9.18
CA GLN A 204 15.16 56.24 -9.08
C GLN A 204 14.50 55.44 -8.00
N ASP A 205 14.21 56.01 -6.82
CA ASP A 205 13.57 55.32 -5.70
C ASP A 205 12.12 54.89 -6.05
N VAL A 206 11.36 55.75 -6.75
CA VAL A 206 10.04 55.44 -7.23
C VAL A 206 10.05 54.29 -8.23
N LEU A 207 10.99 54.36 -9.21
CA LEU A 207 11.14 53.29 -10.22
C LEU A 207 11.54 51.97 -9.59
N ARG A 208 12.40 51.98 -8.57
CA ARG A 208 12.80 50.79 -7.82
C ARG A 208 11.58 50.14 -7.13
N ALA A 209 10.73 50.93 -6.45
CA ALA A 209 9.50 50.42 -5.84
C ALA A 209 8.57 49.80 -6.90
N GLN A 210 8.44 50.43 -8.05
CA GLN A 210 7.62 49.90 -9.17
C GLN A 210 8.17 48.55 -9.68
N ILE A 211 9.48 48.45 -9.88
CA ILE A 211 10.13 47.23 -10.37
C ILE A 211 9.87 46.08 -9.39
N GLU A 212 10.09 46.28 -8.08
CA GLU A 212 9.86 45.23 -7.08
C GLU A 212 8.38 44.83 -7.02
N ARG A 213 7.47 45.78 -7.12
CA ARG A 213 6.03 45.50 -7.16
C ARG A 213 5.62 44.67 -8.39
N GLU A 214 6.10 45.03 -9.60
CA GLU A 214 5.77 44.27 -10.82
C GLU A 214 6.41 42.87 -10.81
N ARG A 215 7.62 42.72 -10.24
CA ARG A 215 8.24 41.42 -10.00
C ARG A 215 7.40 40.54 -9.10
N LEU A 216 6.97 41.06 -7.96
CA LEU A 216 6.16 40.32 -6.98
C LEU A 216 4.76 39.98 -7.52
N LYS A 217 4.14 40.84 -8.34
CA LYS A 217 2.89 40.52 -9.03
C LYS A 217 3.04 39.31 -9.95
N THR A 218 4.16 39.25 -10.70
CA THR A 218 4.44 38.10 -11.56
C THR A 218 4.64 36.83 -10.75
N GLU A 219 5.30 36.92 -9.60
CA GLU A 219 5.46 35.78 -8.70
C GLU A 219 4.11 35.29 -8.14
N VAL A 220 3.23 36.20 -7.71
CA VAL A 220 1.86 35.86 -7.27
C VAL A 220 1.10 35.16 -8.39
N ALA A 221 1.13 35.71 -9.63
CA ALA A 221 0.46 35.10 -10.76
C ALA A 221 0.96 33.66 -11.05
N ASN A 222 2.28 33.43 -10.96
CA ASN A 222 2.88 32.10 -11.12
C ASN A 222 2.42 31.14 -10.03
N LEU A 223 2.35 31.58 -8.77
CA LEU A 223 1.85 30.77 -7.66
C LEU A 223 0.38 30.42 -7.85
N GLU A 224 -0.45 31.41 -8.24
CA GLU A 224 -1.88 31.18 -8.53
C GLU A 224 -2.10 30.19 -9.69
N ASP A 225 -1.30 30.26 -10.75
CA ASP A 225 -1.37 29.31 -11.85
C ASP A 225 -0.97 27.88 -11.42
N SER A 226 0.03 27.77 -10.55
CA SER A 226 0.47 26.47 -10.01
C SER A 226 -0.62 25.75 -9.20
N ARG A 227 -1.62 26.46 -8.68
CA ARG A 227 -2.79 25.91 -7.96
C ARG A 227 -3.51 24.84 -8.77
N ASN A 228 -3.68 25.04 -10.08
CA ASN A 228 -4.36 24.07 -10.94
C ASN A 228 -3.64 22.71 -10.97
N SER A 229 -2.30 22.72 -11.02
CA SER A 229 -1.50 21.50 -10.97
C SER A 229 -1.63 20.79 -9.62
N LEU A 230 -1.59 21.53 -8.50
CA LEU A 230 -1.73 20.94 -7.15
C LEU A 230 -3.15 20.43 -6.89
N LEU A 231 -4.18 21.10 -7.39
CA LEU A 231 -5.57 20.58 -7.35
C LEU A 231 -5.70 19.27 -8.14
N ALA A 232 -5.03 19.15 -9.29
CA ALA A 232 -5.01 17.88 -10.03
C ALA A 232 -4.30 16.77 -9.23
N GLN A 233 -3.19 17.07 -8.53
CA GLN A 233 -2.50 16.12 -7.64
C GLN A 233 -3.38 15.71 -6.45
N PHE A 234 -4.06 16.66 -5.82
CA PHE A 234 -5.01 16.41 -4.73
C PHE A 234 -6.14 15.49 -5.18
N LYS A 235 -6.74 15.79 -6.33
CA LYS A 235 -7.77 14.97 -6.95
C LYS A 235 -7.30 13.53 -7.25
N ALA A 236 -6.10 13.38 -7.82
CA ALA A 236 -5.49 12.08 -8.09
C ALA A 236 -5.21 11.29 -6.79
N ALA A 237 -4.79 11.98 -5.72
CA ALA A 237 -4.56 11.35 -4.41
C ALA A 237 -5.86 10.83 -3.77
N LEU A 238 -7.02 11.41 -4.10
CA LEU A 238 -8.36 10.93 -3.73
C LEU A 238 -8.86 9.79 -4.64
N GLY A 239 -8.10 9.36 -5.64
CA GLY A 239 -8.52 8.33 -6.59
C GLY A 239 -9.58 8.81 -7.59
N LEU A 240 -9.75 10.12 -7.76
CA LEU A 240 -10.73 10.70 -8.67
C LEU A 240 -10.15 10.86 -10.09
N ARG A 241 -10.95 10.56 -11.11
CA ARG A 241 -10.58 10.74 -12.50
C ARG A 241 -10.62 12.22 -12.92
N ALA A 242 -9.96 12.54 -14.03
CA ALA A 242 -9.87 13.91 -14.53
C ALA A 242 -11.24 14.56 -14.82
N ASP A 243 -12.22 13.77 -15.25
CA ASP A 243 -13.58 14.20 -15.60
C ASP A 243 -14.51 14.42 -14.37
N GLN A 244 -14.15 13.92 -13.20
CA GLN A 244 -14.95 14.08 -11.98
C GLN A 244 -14.75 15.45 -11.34
N PRO A 245 -15.74 16.00 -10.63
CA PRO A 245 -15.59 17.26 -9.91
C PRO A 245 -14.55 17.17 -8.82
N THR A 246 -13.80 18.25 -8.60
CA THR A 246 -12.87 18.35 -7.47
C THR A 246 -13.66 18.64 -6.19
N PRO A 247 -13.56 17.82 -5.14
CA PRO A 247 -14.18 18.16 -3.85
C PRO A 247 -13.52 19.39 -3.24
N SER A 248 -14.23 20.06 -2.32
CA SER A 248 -13.65 21.15 -1.54
C SER A 248 -12.40 20.66 -0.79
N VAL A 249 -11.43 21.52 -0.62
CA VAL A 249 -10.22 21.24 0.16
C VAL A 249 -10.55 21.44 1.65
N PRO A 250 -10.09 20.57 2.58
CA PRO A 250 -10.32 20.77 4.01
C PRO A 250 -9.68 22.07 4.49
N ASN A 251 -10.40 22.82 5.33
CA ASN A 251 -9.93 24.09 5.88
C ASN A 251 -8.90 23.91 6.99
N HIS A 252 -8.96 22.80 7.72
CA HIS A 252 -8.14 22.52 8.89
C HIS A 252 -7.57 21.12 8.88
N PHE A 253 -6.43 20.95 9.52
CA PHE A 253 -5.83 19.67 9.83
C PHE A 253 -5.19 19.71 11.21
N ASP A 254 -5.20 18.59 11.90
CA ASP A 254 -4.53 18.46 13.19
C ASP A 254 -3.12 17.89 12.98
N SER A 255 -2.12 18.62 13.48
CA SER A 255 -0.75 18.17 13.55
C SER A 255 -0.49 17.59 14.93
N SER A 256 -0.23 16.28 15.00
CA SER A 256 0.13 15.60 16.24
C SER A 256 1.64 15.35 16.23
N PRO A 257 2.43 16.15 16.99
CA PRO A 257 3.88 16.02 17.04
C PRO A 257 4.28 14.62 17.53
N LEU A 258 5.34 14.05 16.94
CA LEU A 258 5.96 12.82 17.43
C LEU A 258 7.07 13.16 18.42
N ASP A 259 7.09 12.50 19.57
CA ASP A 259 8.25 12.50 20.45
C ASP A 259 9.31 11.54 19.88
N LEU A 260 10.33 12.10 19.24
CA LEU A 260 11.43 11.37 18.59
C LEU A 260 12.61 11.09 19.54
N SER A 261 12.42 11.25 20.84
CA SER A 261 13.50 11.08 21.84
C SER A 261 13.75 9.61 22.20
N SER A 262 12.86 8.70 21.83
CA SER A 262 12.93 7.29 22.22
C SER A 262 13.68 6.42 21.19
N GLU A 263 14.74 5.73 21.60
CA GLU A 263 15.37 4.64 20.84
C GLU A 263 14.36 3.52 20.52
N ASP A 264 13.30 3.41 21.31
CA ASP A 264 12.23 2.44 21.12
C ASP A 264 11.43 2.66 19.84
N LEU A 265 11.42 3.90 19.28
CA LEU A 265 10.71 4.18 18.04
C LEU A 265 11.28 3.44 16.83
N LEU A 266 12.60 3.31 16.72
CA LEU A 266 13.21 2.55 15.63
C LEU A 266 12.87 1.06 15.74
N ASN A 267 12.93 0.51 16.96
CA ASN A 267 12.53 -0.88 17.19
C ASN A 267 11.04 -1.10 16.88
N ALA A 268 10.18 -0.17 17.30
CA ALA A 268 8.76 -0.19 16.96
C ALA A 268 8.53 -0.09 15.44
N ALA A 269 9.33 0.71 14.72
CA ALA A 269 9.28 0.79 13.26
C ALA A 269 9.63 -0.55 12.60
N ILE A 270 10.71 -1.20 13.03
CA ILE A 270 11.13 -2.51 12.50
C ILE A 270 10.04 -3.57 12.73
N GLU A 271 9.36 -3.53 13.87
CA GLU A 271 8.29 -4.49 14.18
C GLU A 271 6.98 -4.22 13.44
N ARG A 272 6.64 -2.96 13.19
CA ARG A 272 5.33 -2.55 12.67
C ARG A 272 5.31 -2.36 11.16
N ASN A 273 6.42 -1.92 10.58
CA ASN A 273 6.47 -1.51 9.18
C ASN A 273 6.08 -2.66 8.23
N PRO A 274 5.07 -2.46 7.34
CA PRO A 274 4.62 -3.51 6.41
C PRO A 274 5.69 -3.95 5.41
N ARG A 275 6.64 -3.09 5.03
CA ARG A 275 7.76 -3.46 4.14
C ARG A 275 8.64 -4.53 4.81
N ILE A 276 9.01 -4.32 6.08
CA ILE A 276 9.79 -5.30 6.86
C ILE A 276 9.00 -6.60 7.06
N LYS A 277 7.71 -6.50 7.42
CA LYS A 277 6.83 -7.67 7.55
C LYS A 277 6.69 -8.43 6.23
N GLY A 278 6.61 -7.72 5.10
CA GLY A 278 6.58 -8.29 3.76
C GLY A 278 7.85 -9.08 3.45
N MET A 279 9.04 -8.51 3.72
CA MET A 279 10.32 -9.20 3.55
C MET A 279 10.46 -10.41 4.49
N ALA A 280 9.98 -10.31 5.73
CA ALA A 280 9.94 -11.45 6.64
C ALA A 280 8.98 -12.56 6.15
N ALA A 281 7.86 -12.19 5.53
CA ALA A 281 6.96 -13.13 4.87
C ALA A 281 7.61 -13.80 3.64
N ASP A 282 8.42 -13.09 2.87
CA ASP A 282 9.20 -13.66 1.78
C ASP A 282 10.22 -14.70 2.26
N VAL A 283 10.82 -14.50 3.45
CA VAL A 283 11.67 -15.53 4.08
C VAL A 283 10.84 -16.78 4.38
N ARG A 284 9.65 -16.63 5.00
CA ARG A 284 8.75 -17.77 5.27
C ARG A 284 8.30 -18.48 3.99
N ARG A 285 8.03 -17.74 2.92
CA ARG A 285 7.73 -18.29 1.59
C ARG A 285 8.90 -19.12 1.06
N ALA A 286 10.13 -18.62 1.16
CA ALA A 286 11.32 -19.33 0.74
C ALA A 286 11.58 -20.61 1.59
N GLU A 287 11.24 -20.58 2.88
CA GLU A 287 11.28 -21.76 3.76
C GLU A 287 10.24 -22.82 3.34
N ALA A 288 9.03 -22.41 3.02
CA ALA A 288 8.00 -23.30 2.50
C ALA A 288 8.38 -23.90 1.14
N SER A 289 9.01 -23.11 0.27
CA SER A 289 9.56 -23.57 -1.02
C SER A 289 10.65 -24.62 -0.83
N LEU A 290 11.58 -24.40 0.11
CA LEU A 290 12.60 -25.38 0.48
C LEU A 290 11.98 -26.69 1.02
N ALA A 291 10.96 -26.56 1.86
CA ALA A 291 10.24 -27.73 2.37
C ALA A 291 9.53 -28.51 1.26
N LEU A 292 9.01 -27.84 0.24
CA LEU A 292 8.45 -28.49 -0.96
C LEU A 292 9.55 -29.12 -1.81
N ALA A 293 10.69 -28.45 -2.02
CA ALA A 293 11.83 -29.00 -2.77
C ALA A 293 12.35 -30.32 -2.15
N HIS A 294 12.34 -30.45 -0.83
CA HIS A 294 12.66 -31.72 -0.18
C HIS A 294 11.68 -32.86 -0.51
N LYS A 295 10.45 -32.54 -0.97
CA LYS A 295 9.45 -33.53 -1.39
C LYS A 295 9.68 -34.04 -2.80
N SER A 296 10.59 -33.47 -3.59
CA SER A 296 10.96 -34.00 -4.93
C SER A 296 11.52 -35.44 -4.87
N ARG A 297 11.99 -35.87 -3.70
CA ARG A 297 12.44 -37.27 -3.45
C ARG A 297 11.30 -38.27 -3.34
N VAL A 298 10.07 -37.81 -3.18
CA VAL A 298 8.89 -38.67 -2.99
C VAL A 298 8.30 -38.98 -4.35
N PRO A 299 8.03 -40.26 -4.71
CA PRO A 299 7.41 -40.62 -5.97
C PRO A 299 5.96 -40.13 -6.07
N ASP A 300 5.51 -39.84 -7.29
CA ASP A 300 4.10 -39.61 -7.61
C ASP A 300 3.52 -40.88 -8.21
N PHE A 301 2.22 -41.07 -8.05
CA PHE A 301 1.50 -42.27 -8.51
C PHE A 301 0.42 -41.85 -9.49
N THR A 302 0.17 -42.70 -10.48
CA THR A 302 -1.00 -42.60 -11.36
C THR A 302 -1.72 -43.91 -11.32
N ALA A 303 -3.03 -43.89 -11.14
CA ALA A 303 -3.87 -45.08 -11.20
C ALA A 303 -5.08 -44.81 -12.09
N GLY A 304 -5.51 -45.84 -12.79
CA GLY A 304 -6.63 -45.76 -13.69
C GLY A 304 -7.07 -47.11 -14.22
N PHE A 305 -7.99 -47.07 -15.14
CA PHE A 305 -8.43 -48.26 -15.90
C PHE A 305 -8.79 -47.86 -17.32
N GLU A 306 -8.64 -48.78 -18.21
CA GLU A 306 -9.12 -48.75 -19.61
C GLU A 306 -10.00 -49.94 -19.87
N ALA A 307 -10.98 -49.76 -20.73
CA ALA A 307 -11.88 -50.87 -21.14
C ALA A 307 -11.77 -51.06 -22.65
N ASP A 308 -11.26 -52.20 -23.12
CA ASP A 308 -11.37 -52.57 -24.54
C ASP A 308 -12.81 -53.01 -24.82
N VAL A 309 -13.53 -52.16 -25.56
CA VAL A 309 -14.96 -52.36 -25.84
C VAL A 309 -15.19 -53.12 -27.16
N LYS A 310 -14.15 -53.47 -27.90
CA LYS A 310 -14.28 -54.26 -29.13
C LYS A 310 -14.49 -55.76 -28.90
N PRO A 311 -13.70 -56.42 -27.99
CA PRO A 311 -13.93 -57.81 -27.69
C PRO A 311 -15.23 -58.05 -26.91
N SER A 312 -15.83 -59.21 -27.10
CA SER A 312 -16.97 -59.65 -26.26
C SER A 312 -16.56 -60.96 -25.56
N PRO A 313 -16.47 -60.94 -24.23
CA PRO A 313 -16.79 -59.86 -23.27
C PRO A 313 -15.77 -58.71 -23.28
N ILE A 314 -16.18 -57.50 -22.77
CA ILE A 314 -15.30 -56.33 -22.57
C ILE A 314 -14.13 -56.71 -21.69
N ILE A 315 -12.91 -56.32 -22.10
CA ILE A 315 -11.67 -56.54 -21.34
C ILE A 315 -11.33 -55.31 -20.55
N TRP A 316 -11.19 -55.42 -19.22
CA TRP A 316 -10.81 -54.35 -18.32
C TRP A 316 -9.30 -54.39 -18.04
N ASN A 317 -8.59 -53.28 -18.30
CA ASN A 317 -7.17 -53.12 -18.13
C ASN A 317 -6.90 -52.10 -17.00
N PRO A 318 -6.71 -52.53 -15.74
CA PRO A 318 -6.27 -51.61 -14.68
C PRO A 318 -4.84 -51.16 -14.97
N GLN A 319 -4.60 -49.86 -14.84
CA GLN A 319 -3.29 -49.25 -15.05
C GLN A 319 -2.80 -48.61 -13.74
N PHE A 320 -1.53 -48.82 -13.47
CA PHE A 320 -0.82 -48.24 -12.37
C PHE A 320 0.58 -47.81 -12.81
N SER A 321 0.99 -46.58 -12.52
CA SER A 321 2.33 -46.11 -12.75
C SER A 321 2.87 -45.31 -11.60
N MET A 322 4.18 -45.21 -11.46
CA MET A 322 4.88 -44.51 -10.42
C MET A 322 6.10 -43.80 -10.99
N THR A 323 6.31 -42.54 -10.64
CA THR A 323 7.55 -41.83 -10.98
C THR A 323 8.68 -42.32 -10.09
N LEU A 324 9.87 -42.55 -10.69
CA LEU A 324 11.06 -42.96 -9.96
C LEU A 324 12.04 -41.79 -9.86
N PRO A 325 12.22 -41.18 -8.65
CA PRO A 325 13.12 -40.05 -8.46
C PRO A 325 14.59 -40.50 -8.35
N ILE A 326 15.11 -41.05 -9.46
CA ILE A 326 16.46 -41.67 -9.53
C ILE A 326 17.59 -40.65 -9.82
N TRP A 327 17.24 -39.49 -10.39
CA TRP A 327 18.20 -38.45 -10.74
C TRP A 327 18.59 -37.62 -9.50
N ARG A 328 19.52 -38.19 -8.70
CA ARG A 328 19.93 -37.60 -7.40
C ARG A 328 20.53 -36.19 -7.56
N ASP A 329 21.31 -35.96 -8.61
CA ASP A 329 21.96 -34.68 -8.86
C ASP A 329 20.92 -33.58 -9.17
N LYS A 330 19.86 -33.89 -9.94
CA LYS A 330 18.75 -33.01 -10.22
C LYS A 330 18.05 -32.60 -8.90
N ILE A 331 17.72 -33.59 -8.07
CA ILE A 331 17.06 -33.38 -6.79
C ILE A 331 17.94 -32.53 -5.83
N ALA A 332 19.25 -32.83 -5.82
CA ALA A 332 20.21 -32.07 -5.02
C ALA A 332 20.29 -30.61 -5.49
N ALA A 333 20.27 -30.37 -6.82
CA ALA A 333 20.28 -29.04 -7.41
C ALA A 333 19.00 -28.25 -7.05
N GLU A 334 17.81 -28.87 -7.14
CA GLU A 334 16.53 -28.25 -6.76
C GLU A 334 16.54 -27.83 -5.27
N ILE A 335 17.08 -28.66 -4.38
CA ILE A 335 17.20 -28.33 -2.95
C ILE A 335 18.22 -27.22 -2.73
N ALA A 336 19.37 -27.27 -3.43
CA ALA A 336 20.41 -26.25 -3.34
C ALA A 336 19.92 -24.88 -3.82
N GLU A 337 19.14 -24.84 -4.93
CA GLU A 337 18.48 -23.64 -5.45
C GLU A 337 17.53 -23.05 -4.41
N ALA A 338 16.65 -23.87 -3.83
CA ALA A 338 15.71 -23.42 -2.79
C ALA A 338 16.43 -22.90 -1.54
N GLN A 339 17.55 -23.55 -1.16
CA GLN A 339 18.40 -23.12 -0.02
C GLN A 339 19.08 -21.78 -0.33
N ALA A 340 19.57 -21.56 -1.55
CA ALA A 340 20.15 -20.30 -1.98
C ALA A 340 19.10 -19.19 -2.00
N SER A 341 17.89 -19.49 -2.49
CA SER A 341 16.74 -18.57 -2.50
C SER A 341 16.34 -18.14 -1.07
N LYS A 342 16.35 -19.07 -0.10
CA LYS A 342 16.11 -18.72 1.31
C LYS A 342 17.18 -17.77 1.84
N ARG A 343 18.46 -18.04 1.61
CA ARG A 343 19.56 -17.16 2.04
C ARG A 343 19.45 -15.77 1.39
N ALA A 344 19.08 -15.71 0.10
CA ALA A 344 18.84 -14.45 -0.59
C ALA A 344 17.69 -13.65 0.02
N ALA A 345 16.57 -14.30 0.40
CA ALA A 345 15.45 -13.66 1.08
C ALA A 345 15.86 -13.10 2.46
N GLN A 346 16.65 -13.85 3.23
CA GLN A 346 17.20 -13.39 4.52
C GLN A 346 18.11 -12.16 4.36
N ALA A 347 18.99 -12.17 3.34
CA ALA A 347 19.85 -11.02 3.06
C ALA A 347 19.05 -9.78 2.64
N ARG A 348 17.97 -9.96 1.83
CA ARG A 348 17.08 -8.85 1.46
C ARG A 348 16.35 -8.26 2.67
N LEU A 349 15.89 -9.11 3.61
CA LEU A 349 15.29 -8.64 4.87
C LEU A 349 16.28 -7.79 5.67
N SER A 350 17.51 -8.24 5.84
CA SER A 350 18.55 -7.48 6.54
C SER A 350 18.86 -6.15 5.83
N SER A 351 18.94 -6.16 4.49
CA SER A 351 19.13 -4.93 3.69
C SER A 351 17.99 -3.95 3.88
N GLU A 352 16.74 -4.42 3.93
CA GLU A 352 15.57 -3.56 4.14
C GLU A 352 15.55 -2.97 5.56
N GLN A 353 15.97 -3.72 6.58
CA GLN A 353 16.11 -3.19 7.94
C GLN A 353 17.15 -2.07 8.02
N ILE A 354 18.28 -2.21 7.31
CA ILE A 354 19.30 -1.16 7.22
C ILE A 354 18.73 0.08 6.49
N ALA A 355 18.01 -0.11 5.38
CA ALA A 355 17.39 0.98 4.65
C ALA A 355 16.34 1.72 5.51
N LEU A 356 15.51 1.00 6.26
CA LEU A 356 14.53 1.60 7.16
C LEU A 356 15.20 2.43 8.27
N ALA A 357 16.31 1.95 8.82
CA ALA A 357 17.06 2.69 9.85
C ALA A 357 17.65 4.00 9.27
N LEU A 358 18.13 3.97 8.02
CA LEU A 358 18.60 5.17 7.31
C LEU A 358 17.44 6.15 7.07
N ASP A 359 16.30 5.67 6.53
CA ASP A 359 15.10 6.47 6.31
C ASP A 359 14.63 7.14 7.62
N PHE A 360 14.61 6.37 8.72
CA PHE A 360 14.25 6.90 10.05
C PHE A 360 15.18 8.02 10.49
N ALA A 361 16.49 7.83 10.36
CA ALA A 361 17.49 8.84 10.76
C ALA A 361 17.35 10.12 9.93
N GLU A 362 17.21 9.99 8.60
CA GLU A 362 17.06 11.11 7.67
C GLU A 362 15.78 11.90 7.96
N LYS A 363 14.61 11.22 8.02
CA LYS A 363 13.32 11.91 8.22
C LYS A 363 13.19 12.49 9.62
N SER A 364 13.77 11.84 10.63
CA SER A 364 13.85 12.40 11.99
C SER A 364 14.72 13.65 12.04
N PHE A 365 15.84 13.68 11.29
CA PHE A 365 16.64 14.88 11.15
C PHE A 365 15.85 16.02 10.49
N MET A 366 15.20 15.77 9.35
CA MET A 366 14.40 16.77 8.62
C MET A 366 13.29 17.37 9.50
N TYR A 367 12.58 16.51 10.25
CA TYR A 367 11.54 16.96 11.18
C TYR A 367 12.10 17.89 12.27
N ARG A 368 13.22 17.49 12.91
CA ARG A 368 13.87 18.31 13.96
C ARG A 368 14.46 19.59 13.39
N GLU A 369 15.04 19.57 12.20
CA GLU A 369 15.58 20.75 11.52
C GLU A 369 14.47 21.75 11.22
N ALA A 370 13.37 21.31 10.59
CA ALA A 370 12.22 22.15 10.30
C ALA A 370 11.63 22.75 11.58
N THR A 371 11.49 21.95 12.66
CA THR A 371 10.99 22.44 13.94
C THR A 371 11.90 23.53 14.55
N ARG A 372 13.23 23.35 14.51
CA ARG A 372 14.17 24.38 14.99
C ARG A 372 14.11 25.65 14.13
N THR A 373 13.96 25.51 12.82
CA THR A 373 13.82 26.63 11.89
C THR A 373 12.55 27.42 12.15
N ILE A 374 11.43 26.75 12.38
CA ILE A 374 10.16 27.40 12.77
C ILE A 374 10.34 28.21 14.05
N ASN A 375 10.86 27.60 15.11
CA ASN A 375 11.08 28.28 16.39
C ASN A 375 12.00 29.49 16.23
N LEU A 376 13.10 29.37 15.47
CA LEU A 376 14.01 30.48 15.21
C LEU A 376 13.30 31.65 14.48
N LEU A 377 12.51 31.32 13.44
CA LEU A 377 11.80 32.32 12.66
C LEU A 377 10.71 32.99 13.48
N GLN A 378 9.86 32.23 14.13
CA GLN A 378 8.71 32.75 14.89
C GLN A 378 9.12 33.52 16.16
N ASP A 379 10.05 32.96 16.94
CA ASP A 379 10.39 33.53 18.25
C ASP A 379 11.43 34.64 18.18
N GLN A 380 12.28 34.65 17.13
CA GLN A 380 13.42 35.55 17.10
C GLN A 380 13.50 36.43 15.86
N LEU A 381 13.47 35.84 14.64
CA LEU A 381 13.81 36.62 13.44
C LEU A 381 12.65 37.47 12.95
N LEU A 382 11.45 36.94 12.86
CA LEU A 382 10.28 37.69 12.38
C LEU A 382 9.90 38.88 13.29
N PRO A 383 9.88 38.76 14.64
CA PRO A 383 9.62 39.90 15.50
C PRO A 383 10.66 41.01 15.32
N LYS A 384 11.95 40.67 15.27
CA LYS A 384 13.04 41.63 15.08
C LYS A 384 12.97 42.29 13.69
N GLN A 385 12.65 41.50 12.66
CA GLN A 385 12.57 42.03 11.30
C GLN A 385 11.36 42.97 11.11
N ARG A 386 10.21 42.67 11.71
CA ARG A 386 9.06 43.61 11.73
C ARG A 386 9.45 44.92 12.38
N GLN A 387 10.14 44.88 13.52
CA GLN A 387 10.66 46.08 14.19
C GLN A 387 11.69 46.82 13.32
N SER A 388 12.61 46.09 12.66
CA SER A 388 13.61 46.69 11.73
C SER A 388 12.93 47.44 10.59
N LEU A 389 11.89 46.83 9.97
CA LEU A 389 11.12 47.46 8.91
C LEU A 389 10.44 48.74 9.38
N GLU A 390 9.85 48.78 10.60
CA GLU A 390 9.19 49.95 11.14
C GLU A 390 10.19 51.11 11.42
N VAL A 391 11.40 50.76 11.94
CA VAL A 391 12.48 51.73 12.13
C VAL A 391 12.96 52.26 10.78
N ALA A 392 13.13 51.37 9.78
CA ALA A 392 13.54 51.77 8.45
C ALA A 392 12.51 52.68 7.77
N ARG A 393 11.19 52.39 7.92
CA ARG A 393 10.09 53.22 7.42
C ARG A 393 10.11 54.61 8.06
N SER A 394 10.25 54.67 9.37
CA SER A 394 10.32 55.94 10.12
C SER A 394 11.55 56.79 9.74
N GLY A 395 12.73 56.12 9.63
CA GLY A 395 13.96 56.76 9.22
C GLY A 395 13.92 57.29 7.78
N TYR A 396 13.26 56.57 6.86
CA TYR A 396 13.08 57.03 5.48
C TYR A 396 12.15 58.27 5.42
N VAL A 397 11.08 58.29 6.16
CA VAL A 397 10.17 59.46 6.24
C VAL A 397 10.95 60.67 6.80
N ALA A 398 11.80 60.49 7.80
CA ALA A 398 12.63 61.51 8.40
C ALA A 398 13.82 61.94 7.50
N GLY A 399 14.11 61.23 6.37
CA GLY A 399 15.23 61.49 5.49
C GLY A 399 16.57 61.06 6.08
N GLN A 400 16.58 60.14 7.09
CA GLN A 400 17.78 59.64 7.76
C GLN A 400 18.38 58.40 7.11
N ILE A 401 17.59 57.67 6.34
CA ILE A 401 18.00 56.47 5.58
C ILE A 401 17.51 56.58 4.15
N ASP A 402 18.18 55.86 3.24
CA ASP A 402 17.82 55.79 1.85
C ASP A 402 16.72 54.72 1.58
N PHE A 403 16.10 54.78 0.41
CA PHE A 403 15.04 53.84 -0.02
C PHE A 403 15.55 52.41 -0.15
N PHE A 404 16.88 52.22 -0.41
CA PHE A 404 17.46 50.91 -0.50
C PHE A 404 17.34 50.14 0.82
N ASN A 405 17.71 50.80 1.95
CA ASN A 405 17.59 50.17 3.27
C ASN A 405 16.14 49.83 3.64
N LEU A 406 15.19 50.65 3.24
CA LEU A 406 13.75 50.37 3.45
C LEU A 406 13.30 49.16 2.64
N THR A 407 13.63 49.08 1.36
CA THR A 407 13.27 47.95 0.50
C THR A 407 14.01 46.67 0.90
N ASP A 408 15.25 46.72 1.35
CA ASP A 408 15.98 45.57 1.88
C ASP A 408 15.34 45.01 3.16
N ALA A 409 14.88 45.89 4.05
CA ALA A 409 14.14 45.46 5.25
C ALA A 409 12.81 44.76 4.89
N GLU A 410 12.07 45.25 3.89
CA GLU A 410 10.84 44.63 3.40
C GLU A 410 11.13 43.26 2.75
N GLN A 411 12.08 43.17 1.81
CA GLN A 411 12.46 41.92 1.14
C GLN A 411 12.95 40.86 2.14
N THR A 412 13.66 41.28 3.22
CA THR A 412 14.08 40.38 4.28
C THR A 412 12.90 39.87 5.09
N LEU A 413 11.88 40.72 5.38
CA LEU A 413 10.66 40.29 6.04
C LEU A 413 9.90 39.28 5.18
N LEU A 414 9.72 39.55 3.89
CA LEU A 414 9.09 38.62 2.94
C LEU A 414 9.83 37.28 2.91
N ARG A 415 11.18 37.31 2.79
CA ARG A 415 12.00 36.10 2.76
C ARG A 415 11.85 35.27 4.04
N PHE A 416 11.84 35.88 5.22
CA PHE A 416 11.63 35.16 6.50
C PHE A 416 10.22 34.63 6.63
N SER A 417 9.20 35.35 6.17
CA SER A 417 7.82 34.89 6.20
C SER A 417 7.59 33.69 5.25
N LEU A 418 8.18 33.71 4.06
CA LEU A 418 8.16 32.57 3.14
C LEU A 418 8.95 31.38 3.69
N ALA A 419 10.11 31.61 4.30
CA ALA A 419 10.92 30.56 4.93
C ALA A 419 10.16 29.90 6.11
N GLU A 420 9.36 30.64 6.85
CA GLU A 420 8.45 30.09 7.89
C GLU A 420 7.43 29.13 7.28
N VAL A 421 6.74 29.54 6.21
CA VAL A 421 5.77 28.72 5.49
C VAL A 421 6.43 27.44 4.96
N ASP A 422 7.60 27.56 4.35
CA ASP A 422 8.37 26.44 3.81
C ASP A 422 8.82 25.46 4.92
N ALA A 423 9.24 25.98 6.07
CA ALA A 423 9.62 25.16 7.22
C ALA A 423 8.40 24.40 7.81
N HIS A 424 7.22 25.02 7.86
CA HIS A 424 5.99 24.35 8.26
C HIS A 424 5.62 23.22 7.26
N GLU A 425 5.68 23.47 5.96
CA GLU A 425 5.43 22.42 4.96
C GLU A 425 6.41 21.24 5.12
N GLN A 426 7.71 21.53 5.25
CA GLN A 426 8.73 20.49 5.43
C GLN A 426 8.51 19.68 6.71
N ARG A 427 8.12 20.32 7.82
CA ARG A 427 7.82 19.64 9.07
C ARG A 427 6.65 18.68 8.92
N GLU A 428 5.53 19.13 8.33
CA GLU A 428 4.33 18.29 8.17
C GLU A 428 4.57 17.14 7.18
N LEU A 429 5.33 17.38 6.11
CA LEU A 429 5.73 16.32 5.17
C LEU A 429 6.63 15.28 5.83
N ALA A 430 7.65 15.72 6.58
CA ALA A 430 8.54 14.83 7.30
C ALA A 430 7.77 14.01 8.38
N LEU A 431 6.83 14.64 9.09
CA LEU A 431 5.98 13.99 10.08
C LEU A 431 5.08 12.93 9.44
N ALA A 432 4.45 13.25 8.30
CA ALA A 432 3.62 12.30 7.57
C ALA A 432 4.44 11.11 7.05
N GLU A 433 5.64 11.36 6.55
CA GLU A 433 6.54 10.31 6.05
C GLU A 433 7.03 9.41 7.19
N LEU A 434 7.46 10.01 8.31
CA LEU A 434 7.85 9.27 9.52
C LEU A 434 6.71 8.40 10.03
N SER A 435 5.53 8.97 10.24
CA SER A 435 4.40 8.26 10.86
C SER A 435 3.90 7.12 9.99
N LEU A 436 3.67 7.37 8.70
CA LEU A 436 3.06 6.40 7.78
C LEU A 436 4.08 5.45 7.16
N MET A 437 5.16 6.00 6.59
CA MET A 437 6.06 5.20 5.75
C MET A 437 7.18 4.54 6.55
N VAL A 438 7.66 5.17 7.61
CA VAL A 438 8.76 4.64 8.43
C VAL A 438 8.22 3.87 9.63
N LEU A 439 7.37 4.47 10.46
CA LEU A 439 6.81 3.82 11.65
C LEU A 439 5.66 2.86 11.31
N GLY A 440 5.07 2.96 10.11
CA GLY A 440 3.96 2.12 9.69
C GLY A 440 2.70 2.30 10.55
N ILE A 441 2.49 3.51 11.08
CA ILE A 441 1.30 3.83 11.88
C ILE A 441 0.10 3.89 10.94
N PRO A 442 -0.93 3.03 11.13
CA PRO A 442 -2.10 3.04 10.27
C PRO A 442 -2.89 4.34 10.45
N PRO A 443 -3.45 4.90 9.37
CA PRO A 443 -4.43 5.97 9.50
C PRO A 443 -5.70 5.47 10.21
N PRO A 444 -6.52 6.37 10.75
CA PRO A 444 -7.81 5.99 11.34
C PRO A 444 -8.64 5.13 10.38
N ASP A 445 -9.34 4.14 10.90
CA ASP A 445 -10.19 3.20 10.14
C ASP A 445 -9.48 2.42 9.02
N ALA A 446 -8.14 2.34 9.05
CA ALA A 446 -7.41 1.54 8.08
C ALA A 446 -7.85 0.06 8.13
N PRO A 447 -8.10 -0.58 6.97
CA PRO A 447 -8.60 -1.95 6.91
C PRO A 447 -7.50 -2.99 7.15
N PHE A 448 -6.81 -2.90 8.28
CA PHE A 448 -5.73 -3.81 8.65
C PHE A 448 -6.21 -4.95 9.56
N ARG A 449 -5.50 -6.07 9.55
CA ARG A 449 -5.79 -7.22 10.43
C ARG A 449 -5.81 -6.84 11.92
N SER A 450 -4.92 -5.95 12.33
CA SER A 450 -4.85 -5.45 13.72
C SER A 450 -6.10 -4.66 14.13
N ALA A 451 -6.64 -3.84 13.25
CA ALA A 451 -7.88 -3.11 13.48
C ALA A 451 -9.10 -4.05 13.55
N ALA A 452 -9.11 -5.12 12.73
CA ALA A 452 -10.16 -6.13 12.76
C ALA A 452 -10.21 -6.90 14.09
N VAL A 453 -9.06 -7.22 14.68
CA VAL A 453 -8.99 -7.89 15.99
C VAL A 453 -9.50 -6.98 17.10
N SER A 454 -9.14 -5.70 17.09
CA SER A 454 -9.62 -4.70 18.06
C SER A 454 -11.15 -4.51 17.97
N ALA A 455 -11.70 -4.41 16.76
CA ALA A 455 -13.14 -4.27 16.53
C ALA A 455 -13.94 -5.53 16.95
N ALA A 456 -13.36 -6.71 16.80
CA ALA A 456 -13.98 -7.96 17.24
C ALA A 456 -13.99 -8.08 18.77
N SER A 457 -12.91 -7.68 19.45
CA SER A 457 -12.82 -7.65 20.92
C SER A 457 -13.82 -6.67 21.53
N ALA A 458 -13.97 -5.47 20.98
CA ALA A 458 -14.94 -4.47 21.43
C ALA A 458 -16.41 -4.95 21.28
N LYS A 459 -16.73 -5.72 20.23
CA LYS A 459 -18.06 -6.31 20.06
C LYS A 459 -18.34 -7.43 21.06
N HIS A 460 -17.34 -8.20 21.46
CA HIS A 460 -17.51 -9.26 22.48
C HIS A 460 -17.73 -8.67 23.88
N GLU A 461 -17.07 -7.59 24.25
CA GLU A 461 -17.29 -6.91 25.53
C GLU A 461 -18.68 -6.27 25.64
N HIS A 462 -19.22 -5.73 24.52
CA HIS A 462 -20.60 -5.18 24.48
C HIS A 462 -21.68 -6.27 24.49
N SER A 463 -21.39 -7.49 24.05
CA SER A 463 -22.36 -8.60 24.07
C SER A 463 -22.37 -9.38 25.39
N SER A 464 -21.31 -9.28 26.21
CA SER A 464 -21.23 -9.93 27.53
C SER A 464 -21.80 -9.06 28.67
N ASN A 465 -22.12 -7.78 28.37
CA ASN A 465 -22.73 -6.82 29.32
C ASN A 465 -24.23 -6.56 29.05
N LYS A 466 -24.88 -7.40 28.29
CA LYS A 466 -26.34 -7.52 28.14
C LYS A 466 -26.79 -8.89 28.61
#